data_74ea87483dd8f90da3a6f63eae154e91
#
_entry.id   74ea87483dd8f90da3a6f63eae154e91
#
_cell.length_a   1.000
_cell.length_b   1.000
_cell.length_c   1.000
_cell.angle_alpha   90.00
_cell.angle_beta   90.00
_cell.angle_gamma   90.00
#
_symmetry.space_group_name_H-M   'P 1'
#
loop_
_entity.id
_entity.type
_entity.pdbx_description
1 polymer ?
#
loop_
_entity_poly.entity_id
_entity_poly.type
_entity_poly.pdbx_seq_one_letter_code
_entity_poly.pdbx_strand_id
1 'polypeptide(L)' 'MSTYKINLKEQTATSINGITFKLTETKPGEYEGVCLNPKNIPPDDLDDVTLGMMIKEAGMFYKMGLERKDKK' A
#
# COMPACT_ATOMS: atom_id res chain seq x y z
N MET A 1 8.74 -12.14 4.41
CA MET A 1 8.86 -11.17 3.29
C MET A 1 7.50 -10.59 2.98
N SER A 2 7.39 -9.28 3.08
CA SER A 2 6.12 -8.62 2.79
C SER A 2 5.93 -8.51 1.27
N THR A 3 4.76 -8.90 0.80
CA THR A 3 4.45 -8.81 -0.61
C THR A 3 3.09 -8.14 -0.76
N TYR A 4 3.01 -7.18 -1.67
CA TYR A 4 1.78 -6.50 -1.96
C TYR A 4 1.41 -6.70 -3.43
N LYS A 5 0.13 -6.96 -3.66
CA LYS A 5 -0.42 -6.97 -5.02
C LYS A 5 -0.77 -5.54 -5.38
N ILE A 6 -0.19 -5.04 -6.44
CA ILE A 6 -0.41 -3.66 -6.87
C ILE A 6 -1.40 -3.62 -8.02
N ASN A 7 -2.41 -2.78 -7.88
CA ASN A 7 -3.37 -2.50 -8.94
C ASN A 7 -3.21 -1.04 -9.35
N LEU A 8 -2.47 -0.82 -10.43
CA LEU A 8 -2.20 0.54 -10.89
C LEU A 8 -3.45 1.25 -11.39
N LYS A 9 -4.39 0.49 -11.92
CA LYS A 9 -5.63 1.05 -12.43
C LYS A 9 -6.49 1.62 -11.31
N GLU A 10 -6.56 0.92 -10.19
CA GLU A 10 -7.33 1.36 -9.04
C GLU A 10 -6.51 2.08 -7.99
N GLN A 11 -5.21 2.16 -8.21
CA GLN A 11 -4.26 2.81 -7.30
C GLN A 11 -4.29 2.18 -5.91
N THR A 12 -4.29 0.86 -5.88
CA THR A 12 -4.34 0.11 -4.61
C THR A 12 -3.17 -0.84 -4.46
N ALA A 13 -2.87 -1.15 -3.20
CA ALA A 13 -1.92 -2.19 -2.84
C ALA A 13 -2.58 -3.10 -1.81
N THR A 14 -2.57 -4.40 -2.07
CA THR A 14 -3.20 -5.38 -1.20
C THR A 14 -2.15 -6.32 -0.63
N SER A 15 -2.13 -6.46 0.70
CA SER A 15 -1.20 -7.36 1.37
C SER A 15 -1.62 -8.81 1.21
N ILE A 16 -0.72 -9.74 1.58
CA ILE A 16 -1.03 -11.16 1.54
C ILE A 16 -2.17 -11.53 2.48
N ASN A 17 -2.42 -10.70 3.49
CA ASN A 17 -3.51 -10.91 4.45
C ASN A 17 -4.84 -10.32 3.96
N GLY A 18 -4.85 -9.76 2.76
CA GLY A 18 -6.07 -9.18 2.19
C GLY A 18 -6.34 -7.75 2.60
N ILE A 19 -5.39 -7.09 3.25
CA ILE A 19 -5.54 -5.69 3.65
C ILE A 19 -5.23 -4.81 2.45
N THR A 20 -6.20 -4.00 2.03
CA THR A 20 -6.07 -3.15 0.86
C THR A 20 -5.93 -1.69 1.25
N PHE A 21 -4.91 -1.04 0.69
CA PHE A 21 -4.69 0.39 0.89
C PHE A 21 -4.86 1.11 -0.45
N LYS A 22 -5.59 2.21 -0.44
CA LYS A 22 -5.65 3.10 -1.60
C LYS A 22 -4.53 4.12 -1.45
N LEU A 23 -3.73 4.28 -2.49
CA LEU A 23 -2.54 5.13 -2.45
C LEU A 23 -2.75 6.38 -3.28
N THR A 24 -2.37 7.51 -2.74
CA THR A 24 -2.45 8.80 -3.41
C THR A 24 -1.09 9.47 -3.32
N GLU A 25 -0.58 9.91 -4.46
CA GLU A 25 0.69 10.61 -4.48
C GLU A 25 0.50 12.03 -3.96
N THR A 26 1.17 12.37 -2.87
CA THR A 26 1.09 13.69 -2.26
C THR A 26 2.21 14.60 -2.76
N LYS A 27 3.40 14.03 -2.94
CA LYS A 27 4.56 14.70 -3.52
C LYS A 27 5.24 13.69 -4.44
N PRO A 28 6.05 14.13 -5.40
CA PRO A 28 6.76 13.19 -6.27
C PRO A 28 7.52 12.13 -5.46
N GLY A 29 7.12 10.88 -5.64
CA GLY A 29 7.74 9.76 -4.95
C GLY A 29 7.22 9.47 -3.54
N GLU A 30 6.27 10.27 -3.03
CA GLU A 30 5.68 10.07 -1.72
C GLU A 30 4.20 9.76 -1.84
N TYR A 31 3.74 8.77 -1.09
CA TYR A 31 2.36 8.29 -1.16
C TYR A 31 1.69 8.30 0.20
N GLU A 32 0.42 8.65 0.19
CA GLU A 32 -0.44 8.57 1.34
C GLU A 32 -1.40 7.41 1.13
N GLY A 33 -1.64 6.61 2.17
CA GLY A 33 -2.49 5.44 2.06
C GLY A 33 -3.67 5.47 3.00
N VAL A 34 -4.80 4.96 2.51
CA VAL A 34 -6.02 4.81 3.31
C VAL A 34 -6.44 3.34 3.22
N CYS A 35 -6.68 2.72 4.37
CA CYS A 35 -7.15 1.34 4.39
C CYS A 35 -8.61 1.27 3.96
N LEU A 36 -8.90 0.46 2.96
CA LEU A 36 -10.25 0.30 2.43
C LEU A 36 -11.05 -0.77 3.19
N ASN A 37 -10.36 -1.68 3.87
CA ASN A 37 -11.00 -2.78 4.60
C ASN A 37 -10.39 -2.96 5.98
N PRO A 38 -10.58 -1.97 6.87
CA PRO A 38 -9.95 -2.01 8.21
C PRO A 38 -10.35 -3.23 9.03
N LYS A 39 -11.47 -3.87 8.69
CA LYS A 39 -11.91 -5.07 9.38
C LYS A 39 -10.94 -6.24 9.21
N ASN A 40 -10.13 -6.21 8.18
CA ASN A 40 -9.15 -7.26 7.91
C ASN A 40 -7.86 -7.07 8.70
N ILE A 41 -7.70 -5.92 9.36
CA ILE A 41 -6.51 -5.65 10.16
C ILE A 41 -6.65 -6.32 11.52
N PRO A 42 -5.71 -7.19 11.93
CA PRO A 42 -5.77 -7.80 13.27
C PRO A 42 -5.80 -6.72 14.35
N PRO A 43 -6.57 -6.91 15.43
CA PRO A 43 -6.65 -5.90 16.50
C PRO A 43 -5.29 -5.50 17.07
N ASP A 44 -4.35 -6.40 17.12
CA ASP A 44 -3.01 -6.13 17.63
C ASP A 44 -2.20 -5.21 16.72
N ASP A 45 -2.61 -5.08 15.45
CA ASP A 45 -1.91 -4.26 14.47
C ASP A 45 -2.60 -2.92 14.23
N LEU A 46 -3.65 -2.61 14.99
CA LEU A 46 -4.42 -1.37 14.84
C LEU A 46 -3.79 -0.18 15.57
N ASP A 47 -2.48 -0.06 15.55
CA ASP A 47 -1.81 1.10 16.12
C ASP A 47 -1.21 1.95 15.00
N ASP A 48 -1.00 3.24 15.30
CA ASP A 48 -0.55 4.20 14.30
C ASP A 48 0.82 3.84 13.72
N VAL A 49 1.69 3.27 14.55
CA VAL A 49 3.05 2.92 14.11
C VAL A 49 3.00 1.78 13.09
N THR A 50 2.24 0.72 13.43
CA THR A 50 2.13 -0.45 12.54
C THR A 50 1.45 -0.06 11.23
N LEU A 51 0.35 0.68 11.30
CA LEU A 51 -0.35 1.13 10.10
C LEU A 51 0.53 2.03 9.24
N GLY A 52 1.29 2.93 9.87
CA GLY A 52 2.22 3.78 9.15
C GLY A 52 3.28 3.00 8.40
N MET A 53 3.81 1.94 9.02
CA MET A 53 4.79 1.08 8.38
C MET A 53 4.19 0.32 7.21
N MET A 54 2.97 -0.18 7.36
CA MET A 54 2.27 -0.89 6.28
C MET A 54 2.03 0.03 5.08
N ILE A 55 1.60 1.25 5.34
CA ILE A 55 1.35 2.23 4.28
C ILE A 55 2.65 2.59 3.57
N LYS A 56 3.74 2.74 4.32
CA LYS A 56 5.05 3.02 3.75
C LYS A 56 5.52 1.90 2.84
N GLU A 57 5.37 0.65 3.29
CA GLU A 57 5.73 -0.51 2.48
C GLU A 57 4.86 -0.59 1.22
N ALA A 58 3.56 -0.40 1.37
CA ALA A 58 2.64 -0.42 0.24
C ALA A 58 3.01 0.64 -0.79
N GLY A 59 3.37 1.84 -0.32
CA GLY A 59 3.82 2.92 -1.20
C GLY A 59 5.07 2.56 -1.99
N MET A 60 6.03 1.90 -1.33
CA MET A 60 7.24 1.45 -2.00
C MET A 60 6.94 0.45 -3.11
N PHE A 61 6.10 -0.54 -2.84
CA PHE A 61 5.73 -1.53 -3.85
C PHE A 61 4.95 -0.88 -4.99
N TYR A 62 4.09 0.06 -4.68
CA TYR A 62 3.32 0.79 -5.69
C TYR A 62 4.25 1.57 -6.61
N LYS A 63 5.22 2.26 -6.05
CA LYS A 63 6.21 3.01 -6.81
C LYS A 63 7.01 2.08 -7.74
N MET A 64 7.40 0.92 -7.21
CA MET A 64 8.11 -0.07 -8.03
C MET A 64 7.25 -0.56 -9.20
N GLY A 65 5.95 -0.75 -8.95
CA GLY A 65 5.03 -1.14 -10.00
C GLY A 65 4.92 -0.09 -11.11
N LEU A 66 4.88 1.18 -10.71
CA LEU A 66 4.84 2.27 -11.68
C LEU A 66 6.11 2.32 -12.52
N GLU A 67 7.27 2.14 -11.90
CA GLU A 67 8.55 2.14 -12.61
C GLU A 67 8.62 0.99 -13.61
N ARG A 68 8.13 -0.18 -13.24
CA ARG A 68 8.10 -1.34 -14.15
C ARG A 68 7.21 -1.08 -15.36
N LYS A 69 6.10 -0.40 -15.15
CA LYS A 69 5.17 -0.07 -16.22
C LYS A 69 5.83 0.86 -17.23
N ASP A 70 6.63 1.82 -16.76
CA ASP A 70 7.29 2.78 -17.62
C ASP A 70 8.46 2.18 -18.40
N LYS A 71 9.01 1.07 -17.96
CA LYS A 71 10.17 0.44 -18.57
C LYS A 71 9.84 -0.50 -19.73
N LYS A 72 8.65 -0.53 -20.17
CA LYS A 72 8.27 -1.41 -21.26
C LYS A 72 8.87 -0.98 -22.59
#